data_9cefcad2872f02d0d098fec1a74924fe
#
_entry.id   9cefcad2872f02d0d098fec1a74924fe
#
_cell.length_a   1.000
_cell.length_b   1.000
_cell.length_c   1.000
_cell.angle_alpha   90.00
_cell.angle_beta   90.00
_cell.angle_gamma   90.00
#
_symmetry.space_group_name_H-M   'P 1'
#
loop_
_entity.id
_entity.type
_entity.pdbx_description
1 polymer ?
#
loop_
_entity_poly.entity_id
_entity_poly.type
_entity_poly.pdbx_seq_one_letter_code
_entity_poly.pdbx_strand_id
1 'polypeptide(L)'
;MNGTMTLKTSIPYKLRMLTTALLTVAVFCFWGYVRPYLITERELTQMFLWNCDYFMERIAVPGGLARYIGEWLVQFFVYIKYGAAIYALLFLLVQWLCWRLTRRFPLSLVLPVLLWWLALDTTIPMTLHVAFVLALAAMAVIPHKEVPALPASAILVPVVYWLAGPVALLIPLYHLRWFFHRPLRWKAAGWTAGLLLLFLVCLTGSSRLVPYPLRELARGIDYRWEEDIIGTYQDMTYSTLLRRRQWESMVKLSISNPPQSLASQNAARLALWHTKRVGNEALRECLQHSRRVMASAVTASIMSNVYLEIGMLNMSQRSAFDLMESIPNGNKSGRAIKRLAETALYTGQHELALKYILLLEQTLFYRSWASSMRRFAEHPEQMESVPLFQHYREVYKKADDVFFY
;
A
#
# COMPACT_ATOMS: atom_id res chain seq x y z
N MET A 1 53.05 25.95 14.29
CA MET A 1 52.56 25.77 12.91
C MET A 1 52.06 24.35 12.75
N ASN A 2 50.77 24.12 12.93
CA ASN A 2 50.14 22.88 12.54
C ASN A 2 48.81 23.27 11.90
N GLY A 3 48.88 23.46 10.55
CA GLY A 3 47.71 23.68 9.73
C GLY A 3 46.98 22.37 9.49
N THR A 4 45.92 22.14 10.21
CA THR A 4 44.95 21.11 9.87
C THR A 4 44.24 21.53 8.57
N MET A 5 44.74 21.00 7.48
CA MET A 5 44.08 21.05 6.17
C MET A 5 42.74 20.35 6.25
N THR A 6 41.67 21.07 6.56
CA THR A 6 40.30 20.58 6.37
C THR A 6 40.03 20.49 4.88
N LEU A 7 40.23 19.34 4.30
CA LEU A 7 39.76 19.00 2.93
C LEU A 7 38.25 19.16 2.87
N LYS A 8 37.77 20.39 2.63
CA LYS A 8 36.43 20.65 2.15
C LYS A 8 36.31 20.20 0.69
N THR A 9 36.34 18.90 0.45
CA THR A 9 35.98 18.37 -0.87
C THR A 9 34.47 18.53 -1.05
N SER A 10 34.04 19.72 -1.46
CA SER A 10 32.66 19.92 -1.90
C SER A 10 32.47 19.17 -3.19
N ILE A 11 31.66 18.10 -3.17
CA ILE A 11 31.30 17.35 -4.37
C ILE A 11 30.81 18.33 -5.45
N PRO A 12 31.35 18.30 -6.68
CA PRO A 12 30.96 19.20 -7.75
C PRO A 12 29.45 19.15 -8.03
N TYR A 13 28.85 20.29 -8.36
CA TYR A 13 27.42 20.39 -8.64
C TYR A 13 26.94 19.37 -9.68
N LYS A 14 27.68 19.24 -10.79
CA LYS A 14 27.36 18.27 -11.85
C LYS A 14 27.32 16.82 -11.34
N LEU A 15 28.24 16.44 -10.46
CA LEU A 15 28.28 15.10 -9.87
C LEU A 15 27.09 14.86 -8.93
N ARG A 16 26.67 15.87 -8.16
CA ARG A 16 25.45 15.77 -7.30
C ARG A 16 24.19 15.55 -8.16
N MET A 17 24.04 16.35 -9.22
CA MET A 17 22.89 16.20 -10.13
C MET A 17 22.88 14.83 -10.82
N LEU A 18 24.05 14.37 -11.29
CA LEU A 18 24.19 13.04 -11.89
C LEU A 18 23.83 11.92 -10.91
N THR A 19 24.37 11.96 -9.69
CA THR A 19 24.08 10.94 -8.67
C THR A 19 22.59 10.93 -8.30
N THR A 20 21.96 12.10 -8.16
CA THR A 20 20.52 12.19 -7.88
C THR A 20 19.69 11.62 -9.04
N ALA A 21 20.03 11.97 -10.28
CA ALA A 21 19.35 11.45 -11.47
C ALA A 21 19.50 9.92 -11.57
N LEU A 22 20.72 9.40 -11.37
CA LEU A 22 20.98 7.95 -11.37
C LEU A 22 20.18 7.22 -10.29
N LEU A 23 20.12 7.75 -9.06
CA LEU A 23 19.30 7.15 -8.01
C LEU A 23 17.81 7.13 -8.40
N THR A 24 17.29 8.24 -8.92
CA THR A 24 15.88 8.34 -9.34
C THR A 24 15.55 7.35 -10.45
N VAL A 25 16.41 7.23 -11.45
CA VAL A 25 16.27 6.28 -12.55
C VAL A 25 16.39 4.84 -12.04
N ALA A 26 17.35 4.55 -11.16
CA ALA A 26 17.52 3.23 -10.55
C ALA A 26 16.27 2.78 -9.78
N VAL A 27 15.68 3.67 -8.96
CA VAL A 27 14.43 3.40 -8.24
C VAL A 27 13.29 3.12 -9.24
N PHE A 28 13.13 3.96 -10.25
CA PHE A 28 12.09 3.76 -11.27
C PHE A 28 12.25 2.42 -12.00
N CYS A 29 13.47 2.10 -12.45
CA CYS A 29 13.76 0.85 -13.14
C CYS A 29 13.57 -0.37 -12.24
N PHE A 30 13.98 -0.28 -10.98
CA PHE A 30 13.80 -1.36 -10.02
C PHE A 30 12.31 -1.70 -9.84
N TRP A 31 11.50 -0.70 -9.51
CA TRP A 31 10.07 -0.90 -9.29
C TRP A 31 9.30 -1.19 -10.57
N GLY A 32 9.73 -0.63 -11.70
CA GLY A 32 9.07 -0.79 -12.98
C GLY A 32 9.37 -2.10 -13.72
N TYR A 33 10.52 -2.74 -13.45
CA TYR A 33 10.99 -3.89 -14.21
C TYR A 33 11.55 -5.04 -13.35
N VAL A 34 12.21 -4.76 -12.21
CA VAL A 34 12.81 -5.80 -11.37
C VAL A 34 11.78 -6.39 -10.39
N ARG A 35 10.96 -5.53 -9.77
CA ARG A 35 9.94 -5.94 -8.79
C ARG A 35 8.55 -5.35 -9.08
N PRO A 36 8.05 -5.44 -10.33
CA PRO A 36 6.80 -4.76 -10.75
C PRO A 36 5.56 -5.27 -9.99
N TYR A 37 5.52 -6.52 -9.59
CA TYR A 37 4.33 -7.12 -8.97
C TYR A 37 4.16 -6.73 -7.50
N LEU A 38 5.24 -6.30 -6.80
CA LEU A 38 5.12 -5.69 -5.48
C LEU A 38 4.28 -4.40 -5.50
N ILE A 39 4.34 -3.63 -6.59
CA ILE A 39 3.50 -2.43 -6.76
C ILE A 39 2.04 -2.83 -6.86
N THR A 40 1.71 -3.72 -7.80
CA THR A 40 0.30 -4.04 -8.09
C THR A 40 -0.41 -4.74 -6.94
N GLU A 41 0.29 -5.52 -6.13
CA GLU A 41 -0.33 -6.21 -5.01
C GLU A 41 -0.45 -5.34 -3.74
N ARG A 42 0.26 -4.22 -3.64
CA ARG A 42 0.00 -3.21 -2.60
C ARG A 42 -1.38 -2.55 -2.75
N GLU A 43 -1.86 -2.33 -3.96
CA GLU A 43 -3.21 -1.82 -4.23
C GLU A 43 -4.29 -2.82 -3.78
N LEU A 44 -3.98 -4.12 -3.74
CA LEU A 44 -4.90 -5.15 -3.29
C LEU A 44 -5.42 -4.89 -1.85
N THR A 45 -4.59 -4.33 -0.98
CA THR A 45 -4.88 -4.17 0.45
C THR A 45 -5.24 -2.75 0.87
N GLN A 46 -5.27 -1.80 -0.07
CA GLN A 46 -5.54 -0.40 0.25
C GLN A 46 -6.46 0.22 -0.80
N MET A 47 -7.69 0.51 -0.41
CA MET A 47 -8.67 1.22 -1.23
C MET A 47 -8.84 2.65 -0.71
N PHE A 48 -8.98 3.59 -1.61
CA PHE A 48 -9.21 5.00 -1.31
C PHE A 48 -10.58 5.44 -1.81
N LEU A 49 -11.30 6.21 -1.00
CA LEU A 49 -12.61 6.76 -1.33
C LEU A 49 -12.56 8.29 -1.40
N TRP A 50 -13.16 8.84 -2.45
CA TRP A 50 -13.32 10.28 -2.64
C TRP A 50 -14.59 10.78 -1.97
N ASN A 51 -14.63 10.80 -0.64
CA ASN A 51 -15.71 11.42 0.11
C ASN A 51 -15.21 12.07 1.41
N CYS A 52 -16.01 12.98 1.96
CA CYS A 52 -15.66 13.72 3.18
C CYS A 52 -15.63 12.81 4.41
N ASP A 53 -16.51 11.83 4.50
CA ASP A 53 -16.59 10.92 5.66
C ASP A 53 -15.30 10.10 5.77
N TYR A 54 -14.82 9.58 4.63
CA TYR A 54 -13.54 8.86 4.58
C TYR A 54 -12.36 9.73 5.02
N PHE A 55 -12.31 10.99 4.54
CA PHE A 55 -11.29 11.93 4.97
C PHE A 55 -11.34 12.18 6.48
N MET A 56 -12.54 12.48 7.01
CA MET A 56 -12.74 12.75 8.43
C MET A 56 -12.39 11.53 9.30
N GLU A 57 -12.77 10.32 8.87
CA GLU A 57 -12.39 9.07 9.54
C GLU A 57 -10.87 8.91 9.63
N ARG A 58 -10.15 9.19 8.53
CA ARG A 58 -8.68 9.06 8.52
C ARG A 58 -7.99 10.10 9.38
N ILE A 59 -8.37 11.37 9.31
CA ILE A 59 -7.73 12.43 10.10
C ILE A 59 -8.10 12.45 11.58
N ALA A 60 -9.09 11.67 11.99
CA ALA A 60 -9.51 11.55 13.39
C ALA A 60 -8.46 10.91 14.31
N VAL A 61 -7.43 10.28 13.75
CA VAL A 61 -6.39 9.57 14.50
C VAL A 61 -4.98 10.11 14.19
N PRO A 62 -4.02 9.98 15.13
CA PRO A 62 -2.63 10.37 14.87
C PRO A 62 -2.02 9.63 13.68
N GLY A 63 -1.36 10.38 12.79
CA GLY A 63 -0.82 9.84 11.53
C GLY A 63 -1.83 9.80 10.38
N GLY A 64 -3.06 10.27 10.62
CA GLY A 64 -4.17 10.12 9.68
C GLY A 64 -3.99 10.81 8.34
N LEU A 65 -3.35 11.99 8.28
CA LEU A 65 -3.08 12.65 6.99
C LEU A 65 -2.05 11.86 6.18
N ALA A 66 -0.99 11.34 6.82
CA ALA A 66 0.00 10.50 6.15
C ALA A 66 -0.65 9.22 5.58
N ARG A 67 -1.57 8.63 6.33
CA ARG A 67 -2.37 7.48 5.89
C ARG A 67 -3.25 7.84 4.69
N TYR A 68 -4.03 8.92 4.78
CA TYR A 68 -4.91 9.39 3.70
C TYR A 68 -4.16 9.63 2.39
N ILE A 69 -3.03 10.35 2.46
CA ILE A 69 -2.19 10.59 1.27
C ILE A 69 -1.54 9.28 0.79
N GLY A 70 -1.09 8.42 1.69
CA GLY A 70 -0.52 7.11 1.35
C GLY A 70 -1.51 6.23 0.59
N GLU A 71 -2.73 6.08 1.09
CA GLU A 71 -3.82 5.34 0.45
C GLU A 71 -4.20 5.96 -0.91
N TRP A 72 -4.21 7.30 -1.01
CA TRP A 72 -4.43 7.99 -2.29
C TRP A 72 -3.34 7.67 -3.31
N LEU A 73 -2.07 7.70 -2.93
CA LEU A 73 -0.95 7.38 -3.83
C LEU A 73 -0.99 5.92 -4.31
N VAL A 74 -1.39 4.99 -3.43
CA VAL A 74 -1.48 3.56 -3.76
C VAL A 74 -2.54 3.26 -4.82
N GLN A 75 -3.55 4.11 -5.01
CA GLN A 75 -4.52 3.94 -6.09
C GLN A 75 -3.85 3.85 -7.48
N PHE A 76 -2.79 4.63 -7.70
CA PHE A 76 -2.06 4.63 -8.98
C PHE A 76 -1.23 3.35 -9.20
N PHE A 77 -1.10 2.49 -8.20
CA PHE A 77 -0.36 1.23 -8.28
C PHE A 77 -1.07 0.15 -9.11
N VAL A 78 -2.32 0.37 -9.48
CA VAL A 78 -3.00 -0.39 -10.54
C VAL A 78 -2.14 -0.44 -11.81
N TYR A 79 -1.40 0.63 -12.09
CA TYR A 79 -0.45 0.72 -13.20
C TYR A 79 1.00 0.73 -12.69
N ILE A 80 1.76 -0.31 -13.02
CA ILE A 80 3.15 -0.50 -12.57
C ILE A 80 4.01 0.75 -12.79
N LYS A 81 3.91 1.38 -13.96
CA LYS A 81 4.73 2.55 -14.30
C LYS A 81 4.41 3.77 -13.46
N TYR A 82 3.14 3.97 -13.11
CA TYR A 82 2.74 5.07 -12.22
C TYR A 82 3.23 4.83 -10.80
N GLY A 83 3.10 3.60 -10.28
CA GLY A 83 3.63 3.25 -8.97
C GLY A 83 5.16 3.39 -8.89
N ALA A 84 5.88 2.96 -9.93
CA ALA A 84 7.33 3.14 -10.02
C ALA A 84 7.72 4.63 -10.04
N ALA A 85 6.98 5.47 -10.78
CA ALA A 85 7.21 6.91 -10.83
C ALA A 85 6.93 7.57 -9.47
N ILE A 86 5.88 7.15 -8.76
CA ILE A 86 5.56 7.67 -7.42
C ILE A 86 6.70 7.37 -6.44
N TYR A 87 7.23 6.14 -6.39
CA TYR A 87 8.38 5.83 -5.55
C TYR A 87 9.61 6.66 -5.92
N ALA A 88 9.91 6.79 -7.23
CA ALA A 88 11.04 7.57 -7.71
C ALA A 88 10.93 9.05 -7.31
N LEU A 89 9.77 9.66 -7.49
CA LEU A 89 9.51 11.06 -7.12
C LEU A 89 9.50 11.26 -5.60
N LEU A 90 8.94 10.32 -4.85
CA LEU A 90 8.89 10.38 -3.38
C LEU A 90 10.31 10.32 -2.81
N PHE A 91 11.16 9.42 -3.27
CA PHE A 91 12.54 9.31 -2.78
C PHE A 91 13.41 10.49 -3.24
N LEU A 92 13.16 11.04 -4.44
CA LEU A 92 13.75 12.29 -4.89
C LEU A 92 13.38 13.45 -3.95
N LEU A 93 12.11 13.57 -3.58
CA LEU A 93 11.63 14.58 -2.63
C LEU A 93 12.27 14.42 -1.25
N VAL A 94 12.34 13.19 -0.74
CA VAL A 94 13.02 12.88 0.53
C VAL A 94 14.49 13.30 0.46
N GLN A 95 15.21 12.94 -0.63
CA GLN A 95 16.61 13.34 -0.80
C GLN A 95 16.77 14.87 -0.81
N TRP A 96 15.91 15.57 -1.54
CA TRP A 96 15.93 17.03 -1.62
C TRP A 96 15.70 17.68 -0.24
N LEU A 97 14.70 17.19 0.52
CA LEU A 97 14.43 17.66 1.88
C LEU A 97 15.60 17.38 2.83
N CYS A 98 16.16 16.17 2.80
CA CYS A 98 17.33 15.82 3.58
C CYS A 98 18.54 16.69 3.25
N TRP A 99 18.76 16.97 1.97
CA TRP A 99 19.85 17.88 1.56
C TRP A 99 19.61 19.31 2.04
N ARG A 100 18.38 19.81 1.93
CA ARG A 100 18.01 21.14 2.44
C ARG A 100 18.28 21.26 3.96
N LEU A 101 17.98 20.22 4.72
CA LEU A 101 18.14 20.18 6.18
C LEU A 101 19.59 20.01 6.61
N THR A 102 20.33 19.09 6.01
CA THR A 102 21.68 18.72 6.45
C THR A 102 22.78 19.55 5.79
N ARG A 103 22.52 20.09 4.60
CA ARG A 103 23.51 20.76 3.73
C ARG A 103 24.70 19.85 3.35
N ARG A 104 24.61 18.56 3.63
CA ARG A 104 25.64 17.55 3.33
C ARG A 104 25.09 16.53 2.33
N PHE A 105 25.56 16.57 1.09
CA PHE A 105 25.03 15.74 0.00
C PHE A 105 25.08 14.23 0.30
N PRO A 106 26.20 13.64 0.79
CA PRO A 106 26.23 12.20 1.09
C PRO A 106 25.18 11.78 2.13
N LEU A 107 24.95 12.59 3.17
CA LEU A 107 23.95 12.31 4.20
C LEU A 107 22.52 12.37 3.64
N SER A 108 22.27 13.16 2.59
CA SER A 108 20.95 13.24 1.97
C SER A 108 20.54 11.98 1.22
N LEU A 109 21.49 11.10 0.89
CA LEU A 109 21.23 9.83 0.21
C LEU A 109 20.85 8.70 1.16
N VAL A 110 21.19 8.82 2.45
CA VAL A 110 21.01 7.72 3.43
C VAL A 110 19.53 7.38 3.61
N LEU A 111 18.70 8.38 3.91
CA LEU A 111 17.30 8.15 4.20
C LEU A 111 16.49 7.65 2.98
N PRO A 112 16.65 8.18 1.75
CA PRO A 112 15.99 7.62 0.57
C PRO A 112 16.35 6.15 0.32
N VAL A 113 17.61 5.77 0.50
CA VAL A 113 18.06 4.38 0.33
C VAL A 113 17.46 3.49 1.43
N LEU A 114 17.42 3.97 2.68
CA LEU A 114 16.77 3.25 3.78
C LEU A 114 15.27 3.06 3.53
N LEU A 115 14.57 4.11 3.10
CA LEU A 115 13.14 4.02 2.76
C LEU A 115 12.89 3.11 1.55
N TRP A 116 13.81 3.10 0.56
CA TRP A 116 13.73 2.16 -0.54
C TRP A 116 13.87 0.71 -0.06
N TRP A 117 14.82 0.45 0.84
CA TRP A 117 14.97 -0.86 1.45
C TRP A 117 13.73 -1.27 2.27
N LEU A 118 13.19 -0.36 3.08
CA LEU A 118 11.94 -0.59 3.83
C LEU A 118 10.74 -0.82 2.92
N ALA A 119 10.70 -0.21 1.74
CA ALA A 119 9.63 -0.42 0.77
C ALA A 119 9.63 -1.84 0.16
N LEU A 120 10.68 -2.65 0.34
CA LEU A 120 10.67 -4.07 -0.05
C LEU A 120 9.87 -4.93 0.92
N ASP A 121 9.74 -4.50 2.17
CA ASP A 121 8.94 -5.17 3.17
C ASP A 121 7.44 -4.89 2.90
N THR A 122 6.69 -5.94 2.62
CA THR A 122 5.25 -5.87 2.32
C THR A 122 4.42 -5.45 3.52
N THR A 123 4.93 -5.65 4.73
CA THR A 123 4.28 -5.22 5.97
C THR A 123 4.33 -3.71 6.19
N ILE A 124 5.13 -2.96 5.42
CA ILE A 124 5.29 -1.51 5.55
C ILE A 124 4.45 -0.80 4.48
N PRO A 125 3.30 -0.20 4.82
CA PRO A 125 2.45 0.54 3.89
C PRO A 125 3.08 1.87 3.46
N MET A 126 2.49 2.50 2.44
CA MET A 126 2.92 3.80 1.91
C MET A 126 2.83 4.92 2.97
N THR A 127 1.98 4.77 3.97
CA THR A 127 1.79 5.69 5.10
C THR A 127 3.12 6.10 5.75
N LEU A 128 4.01 5.15 6.03
CA LEU A 128 5.31 5.44 6.63
C LEU A 128 6.16 6.38 5.76
N HIS A 129 6.20 6.13 4.45
CA HIS A 129 6.98 6.92 3.50
C HIS A 129 6.45 8.37 3.42
N VAL A 130 5.13 8.53 3.38
CA VAL A 130 4.47 9.84 3.39
C VAL A 130 4.69 10.56 4.72
N ALA A 131 4.64 9.83 5.85
CA ALA A 131 4.91 10.40 7.18
C ALA A 131 6.32 11.01 7.26
N PHE A 132 7.33 10.33 6.73
CA PHE A 132 8.68 10.90 6.62
C PHE A 132 8.72 12.17 5.77
N VAL A 133 8.03 12.21 4.64
CA VAL A 133 7.94 13.40 3.79
C VAL A 133 7.32 14.56 4.56
N LEU A 134 6.20 14.35 5.24
CA LEU A 134 5.51 15.39 6.02
C LEU A 134 6.39 15.91 7.16
N ALA A 135 7.04 15.04 7.91
CA ALA A 135 7.93 15.42 9.00
C ALA A 135 9.14 16.22 8.49
N LEU A 136 9.80 15.76 7.42
CA LEU A 136 10.93 16.46 6.81
C LEU A 136 10.51 17.83 6.22
N ALA A 137 9.34 17.90 5.59
CA ALA A 137 8.79 19.16 5.08
C ALA A 137 8.52 20.15 6.21
N ALA A 138 7.92 19.70 7.31
CA ALA A 138 7.73 20.52 8.51
C ALA A 138 9.06 21.02 9.10
N MET A 139 10.07 20.12 9.21
CA MET A 139 11.40 20.50 9.67
C MET A 139 12.07 21.54 8.75
N ALA A 140 11.82 21.48 7.44
CA ALA A 140 12.39 22.42 6.47
C ALA A 140 11.82 23.84 6.59
N VAL A 141 10.69 24.01 7.28
CA VAL A 141 10.08 25.32 7.60
C VAL A 141 10.66 25.91 8.90
N ILE A 142 11.26 25.09 9.77
CA ILE A 142 11.83 25.57 11.04
C ILE A 142 12.96 26.58 10.77
N PRO A 143 12.90 27.79 11.36
CA PRO A 143 13.94 28.80 11.19
C PRO A 143 15.33 28.30 11.59
N HIS A 144 16.36 28.76 10.90
CA HIS A 144 17.74 28.36 11.17
C HIS A 144 18.29 29.03 12.43
N LYS A 145 17.69 30.15 12.85
CA LYS A 145 18.05 30.88 14.08
C LYS A 145 17.40 30.20 15.28
N GLU A 146 18.15 30.09 16.38
CA GLU A 146 17.76 29.36 17.59
C GLU A 146 16.49 29.93 18.26
N VAL A 147 16.44 31.25 18.44
CA VAL A 147 15.33 31.92 19.15
C VAL A 147 13.95 31.70 18.49
N PRO A 148 13.76 31.91 17.18
CA PRO A 148 12.47 31.65 16.54
C PRO A 148 12.21 30.17 16.25
N ALA A 149 13.23 29.30 16.31
CA ALA A 149 13.08 27.88 16.01
C ALA A 149 12.34 27.12 17.11
N LEU A 150 12.53 27.50 18.38
CA LEU A 150 11.90 26.82 19.51
C LEU A 150 10.37 26.95 19.51
N PRO A 151 9.78 28.14 19.46
CA PRO A 151 8.31 28.26 19.38
C PRO A 151 7.74 27.64 18.12
N ALA A 152 8.42 27.73 16.97
CA ALA A 152 8.01 27.05 15.75
C ALA A 152 7.96 25.53 15.94
N SER A 153 8.98 24.93 16.58
CA SER A 153 9.01 23.50 16.84
C SER A 153 7.99 23.08 17.91
N ALA A 154 7.73 23.91 18.90
CA ALA A 154 6.70 23.64 19.91
C ALA A 154 5.28 23.58 19.30
N ILE A 155 5.02 24.34 18.26
CA ILE A 155 3.77 24.27 17.48
C ILE A 155 3.80 23.06 16.53
N LEU A 156 4.93 22.81 15.86
CA LEU A 156 5.04 21.77 14.86
C LEU A 156 5.02 20.35 15.46
N VAL A 157 5.53 20.13 16.67
CA VAL A 157 5.52 18.79 17.30
C VAL A 157 4.10 18.23 17.41
N PRO A 158 3.11 18.88 18.04
CA PRO A 158 1.76 18.35 18.12
C PRO A 158 1.06 18.29 16.76
N VAL A 159 1.26 19.26 15.89
CA VAL A 159 0.66 19.29 14.54
C VAL A 159 1.18 18.13 13.70
N VAL A 160 2.50 17.95 13.63
CA VAL A 160 3.10 16.86 12.84
C VAL A 160 2.81 15.50 13.47
N TYR A 161 2.75 15.41 14.81
CA TYR A 161 2.33 14.17 15.47
C TYR A 161 0.91 13.78 15.06
N TRP A 162 -0.03 14.73 15.02
CA TRP A 162 -1.40 14.42 14.60
C TRP A 162 -1.49 14.09 13.12
N LEU A 163 -0.76 14.79 12.26
CA LEU A 163 -0.82 14.62 10.81
C LEU A 163 -0.03 13.41 10.30
N ALA A 164 1.16 13.20 10.87
CA ALA A 164 2.11 12.20 10.39
C ALA A 164 2.42 11.07 11.40
N GLY A 165 2.03 11.21 12.68
CA GLY A 165 2.26 10.21 13.71
C GLY A 165 3.63 10.33 14.40
N PRO A 166 4.17 9.23 14.98
CA PRO A 166 5.36 9.27 15.82
C PRO A 166 6.65 9.70 15.11
N VAL A 167 6.69 9.76 13.78
CA VAL A 167 7.81 10.38 13.02
C VAL A 167 8.01 11.86 13.41
N ALA A 168 7.02 12.53 14.03
CA ALA A 168 7.18 13.85 14.63
C ALA A 168 8.34 13.95 15.64
N LEU A 169 8.77 12.81 16.22
CA LEU A 169 9.95 12.70 17.07
C LEU A 169 11.24 13.20 16.39
N LEU A 170 11.29 13.23 15.06
CA LEU A 170 12.40 13.81 14.31
C LEU A 170 12.59 15.30 14.59
N ILE A 171 11.52 16.04 14.94
CA ILE A 171 11.59 17.48 15.22
C ILE A 171 12.43 17.77 16.49
N PRO A 172 12.15 17.18 17.66
CA PRO A 172 13.03 17.30 18.81
C PRO A 172 14.48 16.87 18.52
N LEU A 173 14.65 15.73 17.83
CA LEU A 173 15.97 15.21 17.49
C LEU A 173 16.76 16.17 16.56
N TYR A 174 16.08 16.90 15.70
CA TYR A 174 16.73 17.90 14.85
C TYR A 174 17.36 19.05 15.64
N HIS A 175 16.84 19.36 16.84
CA HIS A 175 17.42 20.34 17.73
C HIS A 175 18.74 19.91 18.37
N LEU A 176 19.06 18.60 18.43
CA LEU A 176 20.36 18.09 18.91
C LEU A 176 21.55 18.64 18.11
N ARG A 177 21.33 19.08 16.85
CA ARG A 177 22.38 19.72 16.05
C ARG A 177 23.02 20.92 16.76
N TRP A 178 22.24 21.69 17.56
CA TRP A 178 22.76 22.83 18.29
C TRP A 178 23.59 22.45 19.52
N PHE A 179 23.33 21.28 20.09
CA PHE A 179 24.14 20.73 21.17
C PHE A 179 25.60 20.54 20.76
N PHE A 180 25.87 20.11 19.53
CA PHE A 180 27.20 19.82 19.03
C PHE A 180 27.95 21.07 18.50
N HIS A 181 27.27 22.17 18.24
CA HIS A 181 27.87 23.30 17.51
C HIS A 181 27.97 24.59 18.32
N ARG A 182 27.60 24.63 19.63
CA ARG A 182 27.60 25.86 20.44
C ARG A 182 28.11 25.70 21.86
N PRO A 183 28.65 26.80 22.45
CA PRO A 183 29.15 26.79 23.83
C PRO A 183 28.05 26.60 24.89
N LEU A 184 26.79 26.92 24.57
CA LEU A 184 25.67 26.87 25.50
C LEU A 184 24.89 25.53 25.43
N ARG A 185 25.62 24.43 25.57
CA ARG A 185 25.10 23.04 25.46
C ARG A 185 23.87 22.76 26.35
N TRP A 186 23.86 23.29 27.56
CA TRP A 186 22.80 23.03 28.54
C TRP A 186 21.42 23.62 28.15
N LYS A 187 21.38 24.83 27.55
CA LYS A 187 20.13 25.41 27.04
C LYS A 187 19.55 24.60 25.88
N ALA A 188 20.40 24.19 24.94
CA ALA A 188 19.98 23.34 23.81
C ALA A 188 19.47 21.98 24.30
N ALA A 189 20.14 21.37 25.30
CA ALA A 189 19.68 20.14 25.94
C ALA A 189 18.32 20.32 26.63
N GLY A 190 18.14 21.40 27.40
CA GLY A 190 16.86 21.70 28.07
C GLY A 190 15.71 21.91 27.08
N TRP A 191 15.95 22.58 25.97
CA TRP A 191 14.93 22.76 24.93
C TRP A 191 14.59 21.46 24.20
N THR A 192 15.58 20.66 23.86
CA THR A 192 15.34 19.33 23.29
C THR A 192 14.53 18.46 24.24
N ALA A 193 14.88 18.47 25.54
CA ALA A 193 14.13 17.74 26.57
C ALA A 193 12.68 18.24 26.70
N GLY A 194 12.46 19.58 26.66
CA GLY A 194 11.12 20.16 26.68
C GLY A 194 10.27 19.75 25.47
N LEU A 195 10.86 19.71 24.26
CA LEU A 195 10.16 19.25 23.06
C LEU A 195 9.89 17.73 23.08
N LEU A 196 10.80 16.94 23.66
CA LEU A 196 10.58 15.51 23.89
C LEU A 196 9.45 15.26 24.88
N LEU A 197 9.40 16.05 25.98
CA LEU A 197 8.31 15.98 26.94
C LEU A 197 6.97 16.36 26.28
N LEU A 198 6.96 17.41 25.47
CA LEU A 198 5.77 17.80 24.68
C LEU A 198 5.31 16.67 23.76
N PHE A 199 6.24 16.00 23.06
CA PHE A 199 5.92 14.83 22.25
C PHE A 199 5.31 13.69 23.09
N LEU A 200 5.85 13.40 24.26
CA LEU A 200 5.31 12.39 25.17
C LEU A 200 3.90 12.77 25.68
N VAL A 201 3.67 14.05 25.95
CA VAL A 201 2.32 14.54 26.33
C VAL A 201 1.34 14.34 25.16
N CYS A 202 1.75 14.64 23.92
CA CYS A 202 0.91 14.37 22.75
C CYS A 202 0.60 12.87 22.61
N LEU A 203 1.61 12.01 22.77
CA LEU A 203 1.47 10.56 22.66
C LEU A 203 0.54 9.99 23.75
N THR A 204 0.73 10.37 25.02
CA THR A 204 -0.10 9.90 26.14
C THR A 204 -1.48 10.55 26.14
N GLY A 205 -1.60 11.80 25.70
CA GLY A 205 -2.88 12.49 25.55
C GLY A 205 -3.74 11.86 24.46
N SER A 206 -3.15 11.53 23.32
CA SER A 206 -3.87 10.90 22.22
C SER A 206 -4.41 9.50 22.57
N SER A 207 -3.75 8.73 23.45
CA SER A 207 -4.25 7.42 23.87
C SER A 207 -5.58 7.48 24.67
N ARG A 208 -5.96 8.67 25.14
CA ARG A 208 -7.26 8.92 25.80
C ARG A 208 -8.34 9.40 24.82
N LEU A 209 -7.94 9.87 23.63
CA LEU A 209 -8.84 10.44 22.62
C LEU A 209 -9.21 9.44 21.53
N VAL A 210 -8.35 8.44 21.28
CA VAL A 210 -8.56 7.45 20.23
C VAL A 210 -8.55 6.03 20.81
N PRO A 211 -9.24 5.05 20.21
CA PRO A 211 -9.37 3.69 20.70
C PRO A 211 -8.14 2.81 20.41
N TYR A 212 -6.93 3.40 20.50
CA TYR A 212 -5.69 2.68 20.25
C TYR A 212 -4.80 2.66 21.51
N PRO A 213 -4.18 1.53 21.84
CA PRO A 213 -3.28 1.43 22.98
C PRO A 213 -2.00 2.26 22.73
N LEU A 214 -1.39 2.75 23.79
CA LEU A 214 -0.19 3.59 23.74
C LEU A 214 0.95 2.96 22.90
N ARG A 215 1.08 1.64 22.95
CA ARG A 215 2.08 0.90 22.18
C ARG A 215 1.91 1.08 20.66
N GLU A 216 0.68 1.00 20.17
CA GLU A 216 0.39 1.18 18.75
C GLU A 216 0.57 2.63 18.32
N LEU A 217 0.15 3.58 19.16
CA LEU A 217 0.37 5.01 18.90
C LEU A 217 1.87 5.34 18.83
N ALA A 218 2.69 4.73 19.71
CA ALA A 218 4.14 4.92 19.72
C ALA A 218 4.84 4.27 18.51
N ARG A 219 4.30 3.17 17.99
CA ARG A 219 4.79 2.53 16.76
C ARG A 219 4.32 3.21 15.48
N GLY A 220 3.17 3.93 15.56
CA GLY A 220 2.42 4.43 14.44
C GLY A 220 1.37 3.44 13.97
N ILE A 221 0.10 3.82 14.06
CA ILE A 221 -1.08 2.96 13.85
C ILE A 221 -1.00 2.19 12.53
N ASP A 222 -0.49 2.82 11.48
CA ASP A 222 -0.43 2.25 10.13
C ASP A 222 0.96 2.40 9.50
N TYR A 223 2.03 2.25 10.31
CA TYR A 223 3.41 2.28 9.84
C TYR A 223 3.95 0.90 9.49
N ARG A 224 3.43 -0.12 10.15
CA ARG A 224 3.78 -1.52 9.93
C ARG A 224 2.62 -2.41 10.36
N TRP A 225 2.24 -3.33 9.50
CA TRP A 225 1.32 -4.40 9.83
C TRP A 225 2.05 -5.51 10.59
N GLU A 226 1.34 -6.22 11.48
CA GLU A 226 1.96 -7.22 12.35
C GLU A 226 2.37 -8.48 11.59
N GLU A 227 1.63 -8.84 10.54
CA GLU A 227 1.86 -10.03 9.72
C GLU A 227 2.07 -9.68 8.25
N ASP A 228 2.78 -10.54 7.51
CA ASP A 228 2.85 -10.46 6.05
C ASP A 228 1.55 -10.96 5.42
N ILE A 229 0.60 -10.05 5.35
CA ILE A 229 -0.75 -10.29 4.84
C ILE A 229 -0.74 -10.44 3.32
N ILE A 230 0.21 -9.80 2.64
CA ILE A 230 0.23 -9.76 1.18
C ILE A 230 0.64 -11.11 0.61
N GLY A 231 1.67 -11.77 1.18
CA GLY A 231 2.16 -13.06 0.73
C GLY A 231 3.45 -13.00 -0.10
N THR A 232 3.84 -14.11 -0.72
CA THR A 232 5.12 -14.23 -1.41
C THR A 232 5.16 -13.49 -2.75
N TYR A 233 6.35 -13.08 -3.18
CA TYR A 233 6.52 -12.44 -4.50
C TYR A 233 6.14 -13.41 -5.65
N GLN A 234 6.29 -14.70 -5.47
CA GLN A 234 5.84 -15.69 -6.43
C GLN A 234 4.31 -15.66 -6.59
N ASP A 235 3.57 -15.66 -5.47
CA ASP A 235 2.10 -15.55 -5.49
C ASP A 235 1.64 -14.24 -6.13
N MET A 236 2.32 -13.13 -5.84
CA MET A 236 2.04 -11.83 -6.49
C MET A 236 2.19 -11.90 -8.01
N THR A 237 3.19 -12.64 -8.48
CA THR A 237 3.40 -12.85 -9.91
C THR A 237 2.26 -13.64 -10.53
N TYR A 238 1.88 -14.77 -9.92
CA TYR A 238 0.73 -15.58 -10.38
C TYR A 238 -0.59 -14.80 -10.34
N SER A 239 -0.85 -14.05 -9.26
CA SER A 239 -2.01 -13.18 -9.12
C SER A 239 -2.11 -12.17 -10.27
N THR A 240 -1.01 -11.49 -10.59
CA THR A 240 -0.99 -10.48 -11.65
C THR A 240 -1.18 -11.11 -13.03
N LEU A 241 -0.52 -12.24 -13.33
CA LEU A 241 -0.66 -12.94 -14.60
C LEU A 241 -2.08 -13.47 -14.78
N LEU A 242 -2.67 -14.07 -13.74
CA LEU A 242 -4.05 -14.56 -13.72
C LEU A 242 -5.04 -13.45 -14.01
N ARG A 243 -4.95 -12.33 -13.31
CA ARG A 243 -5.80 -11.16 -13.50
C ARG A 243 -5.73 -10.58 -14.92
N ARG A 244 -4.55 -10.65 -15.54
CA ARG A 244 -4.32 -10.20 -16.91
C ARG A 244 -4.60 -11.28 -17.96
N ARG A 245 -5.05 -12.47 -17.53
CA ARG A 245 -5.29 -13.63 -18.39
C ARG A 245 -4.09 -13.97 -19.29
N GLN A 246 -2.88 -13.80 -18.76
CA GLN A 246 -1.63 -14.08 -19.48
C GLN A 246 -1.25 -15.58 -19.34
N TRP A 247 -2.07 -16.45 -19.88
CA TRP A 247 -1.99 -17.91 -19.70
C TRP A 247 -0.66 -18.49 -20.13
N GLU A 248 -0.17 -18.16 -21.32
CA GLU A 248 1.12 -18.65 -21.83
C GLU A 248 2.31 -18.21 -20.96
N SER A 249 2.29 -16.96 -20.47
CA SER A 249 3.32 -16.46 -19.57
C SER A 249 3.31 -17.21 -18.23
N MET A 250 2.12 -17.55 -17.74
CA MET A 250 1.93 -18.30 -16.51
C MET A 250 2.43 -19.76 -16.66
N VAL A 251 2.15 -20.40 -17.81
CA VAL A 251 2.67 -21.74 -18.12
C VAL A 251 4.21 -21.71 -18.19
N LYS A 252 4.80 -20.73 -18.89
CA LYS A 252 6.27 -20.60 -18.92
C LYS A 252 6.85 -20.41 -17.51
N LEU A 253 6.20 -19.59 -16.69
CA LEU A 253 6.62 -19.38 -15.31
C LEU A 253 6.53 -20.67 -14.48
N SER A 254 5.47 -21.46 -14.62
CA SER A 254 5.31 -22.71 -13.86
C SER A 254 6.37 -23.76 -14.16
N ILE A 255 6.96 -23.71 -15.36
CA ILE A 255 8.08 -24.58 -15.76
C ILE A 255 9.40 -24.05 -15.20
N SER A 256 9.67 -22.74 -15.34
CA SER A 256 10.94 -22.14 -14.93
C SER A 256 11.07 -21.91 -13.41
N ASN A 257 9.94 -21.65 -12.74
CA ASN A 257 9.85 -21.41 -11.30
C ASN A 257 8.54 -22.04 -10.77
N PRO A 258 8.54 -23.34 -10.45
CA PRO A 258 7.35 -24.08 -10.04
C PRO A 258 6.63 -23.43 -8.85
N PRO A 259 5.28 -23.34 -8.88
CA PRO A 259 4.51 -22.68 -7.84
C PRO A 259 4.58 -23.46 -6.52
N GLN A 260 4.87 -22.76 -5.43
CA GLN A 260 5.00 -23.37 -4.09
C GLN A 260 3.67 -23.37 -3.34
N SER A 261 2.88 -22.30 -3.42
CA SER A 261 1.58 -22.24 -2.77
C SER A 261 0.52 -23.00 -3.57
N LEU A 262 -0.46 -23.60 -2.87
CA LEU A 262 -1.59 -24.29 -3.50
C LEU A 262 -2.40 -23.35 -4.39
N ALA A 263 -2.55 -22.08 -4.01
CA ALA A 263 -3.25 -21.09 -4.81
C ALA A 263 -2.55 -20.86 -6.17
N SER A 264 -1.23 -20.67 -6.15
CA SER A 264 -0.43 -20.51 -7.37
C SER A 264 -0.38 -21.78 -8.20
N GLN A 265 -0.40 -22.97 -7.57
CA GLN A 265 -0.53 -24.25 -8.28
C GLN A 265 -1.87 -24.35 -9.02
N ASN A 266 -2.98 -23.96 -8.37
CA ASN A 266 -4.29 -23.93 -9.00
C ASN A 266 -4.37 -22.93 -10.15
N ALA A 267 -3.75 -21.75 -10.00
CA ALA A 267 -3.64 -20.79 -11.09
C ALA A 267 -2.83 -21.35 -12.28
N ALA A 268 -1.73 -22.07 -12.01
CA ALA A 268 -0.93 -22.73 -13.06
C ALA A 268 -1.73 -23.84 -13.77
N ARG A 269 -2.48 -24.68 -13.04
CA ARG A 269 -3.37 -25.70 -13.62
C ARG A 269 -4.43 -25.08 -14.51
N LEU A 270 -5.05 -23.99 -14.06
CA LEU A 270 -6.01 -23.23 -14.85
C LEU A 270 -5.38 -22.70 -16.16
N ALA A 271 -4.15 -22.22 -16.11
CA ALA A 271 -3.41 -21.76 -17.30
C ALA A 271 -3.11 -22.90 -18.28
N LEU A 272 -2.72 -24.07 -17.76
CA LEU A 272 -2.51 -25.28 -18.57
C LEU A 272 -3.81 -25.74 -19.26
N TRP A 273 -4.94 -25.63 -18.57
CA TRP A 273 -6.25 -25.92 -19.13
C TRP A 273 -6.65 -24.93 -20.24
N HIS A 274 -6.52 -23.62 -20.00
CA HIS A 274 -6.80 -22.60 -21.02
C HIS A 274 -5.93 -22.72 -22.27
N THR A 275 -4.68 -23.21 -22.10
CA THR A 275 -3.76 -23.45 -23.22
C THR A 275 -3.92 -24.84 -23.83
N LYS A 276 -4.96 -25.60 -23.44
CA LYS A 276 -5.30 -26.94 -23.92
C LYS A 276 -4.16 -27.99 -23.73
N ARG A 277 -3.32 -27.80 -22.72
CA ARG A 277 -2.22 -28.75 -22.40
C ARG A 277 -2.65 -29.85 -21.44
N VAL A 278 -3.76 -29.66 -20.73
CA VAL A 278 -4.40 -30.62 -19.82
C VAL A 278 -5.91 -30.63 -20.04
N GLY A 279 -6.55 -31.76 -19.68
CA GLY A 279 -7.99 -31.94 -19.77
C GLY A 279 -8.75 -31.35 -18.56
N ASN A 280 -10.08 -31.54 -18.54
CA ASN A 280 -10.95 -31.06 -17.46
C ASN A 280 -10.67 -31.68 -16.08
N GLU A 281 -9.98 -32.81 -16.02
CA GLU A 281 -9.60 -33.45 -14.75
C GLU A 281 -8.70 -32.57 -13.91
N ALA A 282 -7.81 -31.77 -14.54
CA ALA A 282 -6.95 -30.83 -13.84
C ALA A 282 -7.75 -29.75 -13.06
N LEU A 283 -8.96 -29.42 -13.50
CA LEU A 283 -9.84 -28.48 -12.79
C LEU A 283 -10.44 -29.11 -11.53
N ARG A 284 -10.73 -30.43 -11.56
CA ARG A 284 -11.24 -31.15 -10.38
C ARG A 284 -10.22 -31.15 -9.24
N GLU A 285 -8.93 -31.21 -9.53
CA GLU A 285 -7.88 -31.11 -8.51
C GLU A 285 -7.87 -29.74 -7.82
N CYS A 286 -8.23 -28.65 -8.53
CA CYS A 286 -8.37 -27.33 -7.92
C CYS A 286 -9.43 -27.29 -6.82
N LEU A 287 -10.45 -28.17 -6.89
CA LEU A 287 -11.55 -28.26 -5.94
C LEU A 287 -11.19 -29.04 -4.67
N GLN A 288 -10.37 -30.07 -4.79
CA GLN A 288 -10.04 -30.98 -3.69
C GLN A 288 -9.21 -30.33 -2.59
N HIS A 289 -8.43 -29.30 -2.90
CA HIS A 289 -7.48 -28.67 -2.00
C HIS A 289 -7.96 -27.34 -1.39
N SER A 290 -9.25 -27.00 -1.54
CA SER A 290 -9.79 -25.67 -1.22
C SER A 290 -9.66 -25.21 0.24
N ARG A 291 -9.62 -26.14 1.21
CA ARG A 291 -9.61 -25.80 2.66
C ARG A 291 -8.28 -25.22 3.22
N ARG A 292 -7.14 -25.37 2.49
CA ARG A 292 -5.81 -24.93 2.96
C ARG A 292 -5.15 -23.86 2.09
N VAL A 293 -5.92 -23.26 1.18
CA VAL A 293 -5.37 -22.51 0.06
C VAL A 293 -5.21 -21.01 0.35
N MET A 294 -5.96 -20.47 1.31
CA MET A 294 -6.03 -19.03 1.54
C MET A 294 -5.20 -18.62 2.76
N ALA A 295 -3.87 -18.55 2.57
CA ALA A 295 -2.92 -18.20 3.63
C ALA A 295 -2.56 -16.69 3.67
N SER A 296 -2.97 -15.91 2.64
CA SER A 296 -2.68 -14.49 2.54
C SER A 296 -3.69 -13.78 1.64
N ALA A 297 -3.71 -12.45 1.64
CA ALA A 297 -4.56 -11.63 0.78
C ALA A 297 -4.38 -11.96 -0.70
N VAL A 298 -3.14 -12.17 -1.15
CA VAL A 298 -2.85 -12.53 -2.54
C VAL A 298 -3.36 -13.93 -2.89
N THR A 299 -3.18 -14.92 -2.00
CA THR A 299 -3.68 -16.28 -2.25
C THR A 299 -5.22 -16.31 -2.27
N ALA A 300 -5.88 -15.57 -1.39
CA ALA A 300 -7.34 -15.41 -1.43
C ALA A 300 -7.80 -14.73 -2.74
N SER A 301 -7.09 -13.71 -3.21
CA SER A 301 -7.35 -13.06 -4.50
C SER A 301 -7.16 -14.02 -5.69
N ILE A 302 -6.10 -14.85 -5.69
CA ILE A 302 -5.88 -15.89 -6.70
C ILE A 302 -7.07 -16.83 -6.73
N MET A 303 -7.47 -17.36 -5.56
CA MET A 303 -8.54 -18.35 -5.50
C MET A 303 -9.90 -17.77 -5.91
N SER A 304 -10.19 -16.52 -5.52
CA SER A 304 -11.39 -15.82 -6.00
C SER A 304 -11.45 -15.76 -7.53
N ASN A 305 -10.31 -15.52 -8.20
CA ASN A 305 -10.25 -15.51 -9.66
C ASN A 305 -10.32 -16.93 -10.26
N VAL A 306 -9.62 -17.91 -9.67
CA VAL A 306 -9.67 -19.31 -10.13
C VAL A 306 -11.09 -19.83 -10.05
N TYR A 307 -11.77 -19.67 -8.92
CA TYR A 307 -13.15 -20.14 -8.74
C TYR A 307 -14.12 -19.46 -9.69
N LEU A 308 -13.95 -18.17 -9.99
CA LEU A 308 -14.78 -17.51 -11.00
C LEU A 308 -14.60 -18.14 -12.39
N GLU A 309 -13.36 -18.37 -12.81
CA GLU A 309 -13.06 -18.92 -14.15
C GLU A 309 -13.57 -20.34 -14.33
N ILE A 310 -13.65 -21.15 -13.25
CA ILE A 310 -14.21 -22.50 -13.29
C ILE A 310 -15.72 -22.55 -12.98
N GLY A 311 -16.36 -21.38 -12.72
CA GLY A 311 -17.79 -21.28 -12.52
C GLY A 311 -18.29 -21.50 -11.09
N MET A 312 -17.41 -21.57 -10.09
CA MET A 312 -17.77 -21.72 -8.68
C MET A 312 -18.01 -20.35 -8.04
N LEU A 313 -19.18 -19.77 -8.27
CA LEU A 313 -19.47 -18.39 -7.91
C LEU A 313 -19.51 -18.15 -6.39
N ASN A 314 -20.08 -19.07 -5.62
CA ASN A 314 -20.15 -18.96 -4.16
C ASN A 314 -18.74 -19.04 -3.52
N MET A 315 -17.90 -19.94 -4.03
CA MET A 315 -16.50 -20.06 -3.57
C MET A 315 -15.67 -18.85 -3.98
N SER A 316 -15.91 -18.28 -5.16
CA SER A 316 -15.29 -17.01 -5.60
C SER A 316 -15.68 -15.86 -4.68
N GLN A 317 -16.96 -15.77 -4.31
CA GLN A 317 -17.49 -14.76 -3.38
C GLN A 317 -16.89 -14.94 -1.98
N ARG A 318 -16.86 -16.16 -1.45
CA ARG A 318 -16.25 -16.48 -0.15
C ARG A 318 -14.78 -16.07 -0.11
N SER A 319 -13.99 -16.44 -1.13
CA SER A 319 -12.58 -16.05 -1.19
C SER A 319 -12.39 -14.53 -1.24
N ALA A 320 -13.34 -13.78 -1.82
CA ALA A 320 -13.31 -12.31 -1.79
C ALA A 320 -13.62 -11.76 -0.38
N PHE A 321 -14.50 -12.41 0.40
CA PHE A 321 -14.69 -12.07 1.82
C PHE A 321 -13.45 -12.40 2.66
N ASP A 322 -12.86 -13.59 2.48
CA ASP A 322 -11.63 -13.97 3.18
C ASP A 322 -10.49 -12.97 2.90
N LEU A 323 -10.40 -12.47 1.66
CA LEU A 323 -9.49 -11.37 1.31
C LEU A 323 -9.81 -10.11 2.11
N MET A 324 -11.08 -9.72 2.23
CA MET A 324 -11.48 -8.50 2.97
C MET A 324 -11.19 -8.62 4.47
N GLU A 325 -11.42 -9.79 5.05
CA GLU A 325 -11.17 -10.07 6.48
C GLU A 325 -9.67 -10.11 6.81
N SER A 326 -8.82 -10.49 5.86
CA SER A 326 -7.37 -10.52 6.05
C SER A 326 -6.71 -9.13 6.12
N ILE A 327 -7.41 -8.06 5.73
CA ILE A 327 -6.83 -6.72 5.65
C ILE A 327 -7.00 -5.97 6.99
N PRO A 328 -5.89 -5.51 7.63
CA PRO A 328 -5.93 -4.87 8.93
C PRO A 328 -6.44 -3.42 8.89
N ASN A 329 -6.70 -2.88 10.08
CA ASN A 329 -6.95 -1.46 10.33
C ASN A 329 -8.12 -0.86 9.54
N GLY A 330 -9.17 -1.65 9.24
CA GLY A 330 -10.34 -1.19 8.51
C GLY A 330 -10.06 -0.79 7.06
N ASN A 331 -8.90 -1.19 6.51
CA ASN A 331 -8.62 -1.06 5.08
C ASN A 331 -9.54 -2.00 4.29
N LYS A 332 -9.69 -1.72 2.99
CA LYS A 332 -10.54 -2.48 2.09
C LYS A 332 -9.81 -2.78 0.79
N SER A 333 -10.26 -3.80 0.07
CA SER A 333 -9.76 -4.14 -1.26
C SER A 333 -10.77 -3.75 -2.33
N GLY A 334 -10.39 -2.85 -3.22
CA GLY A 334 -11.22 -2.52 -4.39
C GLY A 334 -11.45 -3.73 -5.30
N ARG A 335 -10.46 -4.63 -5.40
CA ARG A 335 -10.59 -5.89 -6.17
C ARG A 335 -11.58 -6.85 -5.54
N ALA A 336 -11.54 -7.02 -4.20
CA ALA A 336 -12.49 -7.88 -3.50
C ALA A 336 -13.92 -7.34 -3.64
N ILE A 337 -14.14 -6.04 -3.42
CA ILE A 337 -15.46 -5.41 -3.55
C ILE A 337 -15.98 -5.53 -4.98
N LYS A 338 -15.12 -5.35 -5.99
CA LYS A 338 -15.50 -5.59 -7.38
C LYS A 338 -15.94 -7.03 -7.60
N ARG A 339 -15.22 -8.03 -7.07
CA ARG A 339 -15.60 -9.43 -7.14
C ARG A 339 -16.93 -9.71 -6.44
N LEU A 340 -17.16 -9.13 -5.26
CA LEU A 340 -18.42 -9.24 -4.54
C LEU A 340 -19.59 -8.64 -5.34
N ALA A 341 -19.37 -7.52 -6.02
CA ALA A 341 -20.36 -6.93 -6.90
C ALA A 341 -20.66 -7.84 -8.11
N GLU A 342 -19.63 -8.36 -8.77
CA GLU A 342 -19.76 -9.29 -9.92
C GLU A 342 -20.53 -10.55 -9.52
N THR A 343 -20.12 -11.22 -8.45
CA THR A 343 -20.80 -12.45 -8.01
C THR A 343 -22.22 -12.19 -7.54
N ALA A 344 -22.49 -11.08 -6.87
CA ALA A 344 -23.84 -10.69 -6.47
C ALA A 344 -24.76 -10.43 -7.69
N LEU A 345 -24.26 -9.80 -8.77
CA LEU A 345 -25.00 -9.67 -10.02
C LEU A 345 -25.31 -11.04 -10.65
N TYR A 346 -24.32 -11.94 -10.72
CA TYR A 346 -24.47 -13.26 -11.33
C TYR A 346 -25.45 -14.17 -10.56
N THR A 347 -25.48 -14.04 -9.23
CA THR A 347 -26.37 -14.81 -8.35
C THR A 347 -27.76 -14.17 -8.14
N GLY A 348 -28.03 -13.01 -8.76
CA GLY A 348 -29.32 -12.32 -8.67
C GLY A 348 -29.53 -11.49 -7.40
N GLN A 349 -28.46 -11.22 -6.62
CA GLN A 349 -28.52 -10.38 -5.41
C GLN A 349 -28.33 -8.89 -5.77
N HIS A 350 -29.28 -8.33 -6.52
CA HIS A 350 -29.14 -6.99 -7.14
C HIS A 350 -29.00 -5.86 -6.14
N GLU A 351 -29.73 -5.88 -5.03
CA GLU A 351 -29.61 -4.85 -3.97
C GLU A 351 -28.23 -4.86 -3.32
N LEU A 352 -27.68 -6.05 -3.10
CA LEU A 352 -26.34 -6.21 -2.54
C LEU A 352 -25.27 -5.75 -3.55
N ALA A 353 -25.44 -6.14 -4.82
CA ALA A 353 -24.58 -5.68 -5.91
C ALA A 353 -24.55 -4.16 -6.02
N LEU A 354 -25.72 -3.51 -5.92
CA LEU A 354 -25.84 -2.05 -5.97
C LEU A 354 -25.05 -1.38 -4.84
N LYS A 355 -25.10 -1.91 -3.60
CA LYS A 355 -24.30 -1.38 -2.47
C LYS A 355 -22.79 -1.41 -2.76
N TYR A 356 -22.27 -2.51 -3.30
CA TYR A 356 -20.86 -2.61 -3.67
C TYR A 356 -20.50 -1.70 -4.85
N ILE A 357 -21.37 -1.58 -5.84
CA ILE A 357 -21.19 -0.71 -7.00
C ILE A 357 -21.13 0.75 -6.57
N LEU A 358 -22.07 1.22 -5.73
CA LEU A 358 -22.06 2.59 -5.21
C LEU A 358 -20.80 2.93 -4.40
N LEU A 359 -20.24 1.94 -3.68
CA LEU A 359 -18.99 2.11 -2.99
C LEU A 359 -17.82 2.27 -3.96
N LEU A 360 -17.78 1.46 -5.04
CA LEU A 360 -16.72 1.53 -6.06
C LEU A 360 -16.83 2.78 -6.94
N GLU A 361 -18.00 3.37 -7.10
CA GLU A 361 -18.17 4.65 -7.79
C GLU A 361 -17.42 5.80 -7.10
N GLN A 362 -17.13 5.67 -5.80
CA GLN A 362 -16.36 6.64 -5.03
C GLN A 362 -14.83 6.44 -5.17
N THR A 363 -14.37 5.44 -5.94
CA THR A 363 -12.95 5.18 -6.18
C THR A 363 -12.48 5.82 -7.50
N LEU A 364 -11.16 6.01 -7.65
CA LEU A 364 -10.62 6.62 -8.87
C LEU A 364 -10.65 5.65 -10.07
N PHE A 365 -10.18 4.42 -9.89
CA PHE A 365 -9.97 3.47 -11.00
C PHE A 365 -11.08 2.46 -11.20
N TYR A 366 -11.92 2.21 -10.19
CA TYR A 366 -13.07 1.31 -10.33
C TYR A 366 -14.36 2.04 -10.72
N ARG A 367 -14.40 3.39 -10.63
CA ARG A 367 -15.57 4.22 -10.90
C ARG A 367 -16.18 3.95 -12.27
N SER A 368 -15.38 3.94 -13.33
CA SER A 368 -15.87 3.73 -14.69
C SER A 368 -16.53 2.37 -14.87
N TRP A 369 -15.93 1.31 -14.32
CA TRP A 369 -16.51 -0.02 -14.32
C TRP A 369 -17.80 -0.05 -13.48
N ALA A 370 -17.79 0.50 -12.29
CA ALA A 370 -18.92 0.51 -11.39
C ALA A 370 -20.13 1.22 -12.02
N SER A 371 -19.94 2.41 -12.59
CA SER A 371 -21.00 3.15 -13.28
C SER A 371 -21.56 2.37 -14.49
N SER A 372 -20.74 1.61 -15.21
CA SER A 372 -21.21 0.74 -16.29
C SER A 372 -22.03 -0.45 -15.80
N MET A 373 -21.76 -0.95 -14.58
CA MET A 373 -22.46 -2.08 -13.98
C MET A 373 -23.73 -1.68 -13.22
N ARG A 374 -23.84 -0.44 -12.80
CA ARG A 374 -24.97 0.09 -12.02
C ARG A 374 -26.31 -0.17 -12.70
N ARG A 375 -26.40 0.06 -14.00
CA ARG A 375 -27.62 -0.18 -14.79
C ARG A 375 -28.14 -1.61 -14.67
N PHE A 376 -27.27 -2.61 -14.53
CA PHE A 376 -27.64 -4.02 -14.40
C PHE A 376 -28.12 -4.37 -12.99
N ALA A 377 -27.68 -3.63 -11.98
CA ALA A 377 -28.18 -3.78 -10.61
C ALA A 377 -29.55 -3.09 -10.45
N GLU A 378 -29.75 -1.93 -11.10
CA GLU A 378 -31.02 -1.16 -11.08
C GLU A 378 -32.06 -1.74 -12.02
N HIS A 379 -31.67 -2.34 -13.16
CA HIS A 379 -32.52 -2.90 -14.23
C HIS A 379 -32.06 -4.32 -14.58
N PRO A 380 -32.40 -5.34 -13.75
CA PRO A 380 -31.95 -6.72 -13.94
C PRO A 380 -32.37 -7.34 -15.27
N GLU A 381 -33.44 -6.88 -15.88
CA GLU A 381 -33.94 -7.32 -17.17
C GLU A 381 -32.93 -7.06 -18.31
N GLN A 382 -32.11 -6.03 -18.19
CA GLN A 382 -31.09 -5.73 -19.21
C GLN A 382 -29.94 -6.75 -19.22
N MET A 383 -29.77 -7.52 -18.14
CA MET A 383 -28.73 -8.58 -18.05
C MET A 383 -29.04 -9.74 -19.00
N GLU A 384 -30.32 -9.96 -19.35
CA GLU A 384 -30.74 -11.07 -20.24
C GLU A 384 -30.22 -10.93 -21.66
N SER A 385 -29.90 -9.72 -22.10
CA SER A 385 -29.33 -9.44 -23.41
C SER A 385 -27.78 -9.62 -23.47
N VAL A 386 -27.11 -9.79 -22.32
CA VAL A 386 -25.63 -9.81 -22.23
C VAL A 386 -25.14 -11.26 -22.08
N PRO A 387 -24.40 -11.81 -23.06
CA PRO A 387 -23.95 -13.21 -23.02
C PRO A 387 -23.14 -13.59 -21.77
N LEU A 388 -22.36 -12.66 -21.21
CA LEU A 388 -21.57 -12.90 -20.00
C LEU A 388 -22.47 -13.23 -18.80
N PHE A 389 -23.56 -12.47 -18.61
CA PHE A 389 -24.48 -12.71 -17.50
C PHE A 389 -25.29 -13.98 -17.70
N GLN A 390 -25.70 -14.28 -18.92
CA GLN A 390 -26.36 -15.54 -19.25
C GLN A 390 -25.46 -16.74 -18.93
N HIS A 391 -24.22 -16.70 -19.37
CA HIS A 391 -23.23 -17.74 -19.09
C HIS A 391 -23.10 -18.02 -17.59
N TYR A 392 -22.81 -16.98 -16.77
CA TYR A 392 -22.64 -17.19 -15.32
C TYR A 392 -23.92 -17.59 -14.59
N ARG A 393 -25.09 -17.12 -15.03
CA ARG A 393 -26.38 -17.57 -14.50
C ARG A 393 -26.63 -19.07 -14.80
N GLU A 394 -26.31 -19.54 -15.99
CA GLU A 394 -26.43 -20.96 -16.34
C GLU A 394 -25.46 -21.83 -15.55
N VAL A 395 -24.22 -21.35 -15.41
CA VAL A 395 -23.20 -22.02 -14.60
C VAL A 395 -23.66 -22.10 -13.14
N TYR A 396 -24.17 -21.01 -12.58
CA TYR A 396 -24.67 -20.97 -11.19
C TYR A 396 -25.83 -21.94 -10.96
N LYS A 397 -26.78 -22.05 -11.90
CA LYS A 397 -27.90 -23.01 -11.80
C LYS A 397 -27.45 -24.47 -11.79
N LYS A 398 -26.29 -24.79 -12.35
CA LYS A 398 -25.72 -26.14 -12.44
C LYS A 398 -24.65 -26.41 -11.38
N ALA A 399 -24.23 -25.39 -10.64
CA ALA A 399 -23.13 -25.51 -9.69
C ALA A 399 -23.60 -26.15 -8.39
N ASP A 400 -22.89 -27.21 -7.98
CA ASP A 400 -22.98 -27.85 -6.65
C ASP A 400 -22.04 -27.15 -5.65
N ASP A 401 -21.73 -25.85 -5.84
CA ASP A 401 -20.85 -25.13 -4.92
C ASP A 401 -21.63 -24.65 -3.69
N VAL A 402 -22.14 -25.64 -2.94
CA VAL A 402 -22.77 -25.44 -1.66
C VAL A 402 -21.70 -24.98 -0.65
N PHE A 403 -22.03 -23.98 0.15
CA PHE A 403 -21.18 -23.57 1.29
C PHE A 403 -20.95 -24.77 2.20
N PHE A 404 -19.78 -25.38 2.13
CA PHE A 404 -19.30 -26.26 3.17
C PHE A 404 -18.76 -25.40 4.31
N TYR A 405 -19.51 -25.33 5.39
CA TYR A 405 -19.05 -24.77 6.68
C TYR A 405 -17.99 -25.66 7.32
#